data_431c7c3a2e4510a929b463108963db1d
#
_entry.id   431c7c3a2e4510a929b463108963db1d
#
_cell.length_a   1.000
_cell.length_b   1.000
_cell.length_c   1.000
_cell.angle_alpha   90.00
_cell.angle_beta   90.00
_cell.angle_gamma   90.00
#
_symmetry.space_group_name_H-M   'P 1'
#
loop_
_entity.id
_entity.type
_entity.pdbx_description
1 polymer ?
#
loop_
_entity_poly.entity_id
_entity_poly.type
_entity_poly.pdbx_seq_one_letter_code
_entity_poly.pdbx_strand_id
1 'polypeptide(L)'
;MYYIYVLVSLTPMLIIFLLKSDLNNWLWALLICVAGFVFSKLYIYLHTRKASDEHASIKLIETAEDKYMTFYIVCFVISLNISDIITFFIVYFIVFLFVIKAKFSYFNPYLMLWYNFYEAEIENKKSANYKICLISKNTIKNDKLANLIRLNNFVFLEDYKKEVNE
;
A
#
# COMPACT_ATOMS: atom_id res chain seq x y z
N MET A 1 9.13 -11.63 0.70
CA MET A 1 8.99 -10.29 0.08
C MET A 1 7.91 -9.40 0.71
N TYR A 2 6.80 -9.97 1.17
CA TYR A 2 5.70 -9.21 1.81
C TYR A 2 6.15 -8.36 3.02
N TYR A 3 6.89 -8.93 3.98
CA TYR A 3 7.37 -8.20 5.17
C TYR A 3 8.26 -7.00 4.82
N ILE A 4 9.08 -7.15 3.77
CA ILE A 4 9.94 -6.06 3.29
C ILE A 4 9.07 -4.94 2.68
N TYR A 5 8.02 -5.30 1.95
CA TYR A 5 7.08 -4.33 1.40
C TYR A 5 6.40 -3.51 2.49
N VAL A 6 5.93 -4.17 3.58
CA VAL A 6 5.34 -3.49 4.74
C VAL A 6 6.36 -2.59 5.44
N LEU A 7 7.59 -3.07 5.60
CA LEU A 7 8.66 -2.27 6.22
C LEU A 7 8.95 -1.01 5.40
N VAL A 8 9.00 -1.13 4.07
CA VAL A 8 9.17 0.01 3.16
C VAL A 8 7.99 0.98 3.24
N SER A 9 6.75 0.49 3.39
CA SER A 9 5.58 1.36 3.52
C SER A 9 5.62 2.23 4.78
N LEU A 10 6.33 1.82 5.83
CA LEU A 10 6.50 2.57 7.08
C LEU A 10 7.74 3.48 7.09
N THR A 11 8.58 3.46 6.06
CA THR A 11 9.79 4.33 6.02
C THR A 11 9.51 5.83 6.09
N PRO A 12 8.34 6.37 5.67
CA PRO A 12 8.04 7.79 5.92
C PRO A 12 8.06 8.18 7.39
N MET A 13 7.68 7.25 8.30
CA MET A 13 7.80 7.45 9.74
C MET A 13 9.27 7.62 10.18
N LEU A 14 10.16 6.78 9.63
CA LEU A 14 11.60 6.86 9.86
C LEU A 14 12.19 8.15 9.28
N ILE A 15 11.78 8.56 8.09
CA ILE A 15 12.22 9.81 7.45
C ILE A 15 11.91 11.01 8.34
N ILE A 16 10.70 11.10 8.86
CA ILE A 16 10.29 12.20 9.73
C ILE A 16 11.10 12.22 11.03
N PHE A 17 11.35 11.05 11.64
CA PHE A 17 12.17 10.95 12.82
C PHE A 17 13.62 11.42 12.57
N LEU A 18 14.22 11.01 11.45
CA LEU A 18 15.58 11.43 11.07
C LEU A 18 15.70 12.94 10.85
N LEU A 19 14.73 13.53 10.15
CA LEU A 19 14.71 14.98 9.89
C LEU A 19 14.51 15.80 11.17
N LYS A 20 13.73 15.26 12.13
CA LYS A 20 13.55 15.92 13.43
C LYS A 20 14.81 15.83 14.29
N SER A 21 15.49 14.68 14.29
CA SER A 21 16.65 14.44 15.17
C SER A 21 17.85 15.33 14.82
N ASP A 22 18.15 15.50 13.54
CA ASP A 22 19.18 16.40 13.03
C ASP A 22 18.91 16.73 11.56
N LEU A 23 18.87 18.02 11.24
CA LEU A 23 18.71 18.51 9.87
C LEU A 23 19.83 18.08 8.94
N ASN A 24 21.02 17.76 9.44
CA ASN A 24 22.11 17.20 8.63
C ASN A 24 21.79 15.81 8.06
N ASN A 25 20.79 15.11 8.60
CA ASN A 25 20.34 13.81 8.12
C ASN A 25 19.44 13.89 6.86
N TRP A 26 19.26 15.08 6.26
CA TRP A 26 18.38 15.24 5.10
C TRP A 26 18.81 14.39 3.89
N LEU A 27 20.11 14.17 3.70
CA LEU A 27 20.62 13.30 2.63
C LEU A 27 20.19 11.84 2.85
N TRP A 28 20.28 11.34 4.08
CA TRP A 28 19.82 9.99 4.42
C TRP A 28 18.29 9.85 4.27
N ALA A 29 17.56 10.86 4.70
CA ALA A 29 16.10 10.92 4.53
C ALA A 29 15.71 10.88 3.05
N LEU A 30 16.37 11.65 2.20
CA LEU A 30 16.16 11.66 0.76
C LEU A 30 16.53 10.33 0.12
N LEU A 31 17.63 9.71 0.52
CA LEU A 31 18.09 8.42 0.01
C LEU A 31 17.09 7.30 0.35
N ILE A 32 16.59 7.27 1.58
CA ILE A 32 15.55 6.33 2.03
C ILE A 32 14.26 6.55 1.25
N CYS A 33 13.87 7.82 1.01
CA CYS A 33 12.68 8.16 0.25
C CYS A 33 12.78 7.64 -1.20
N VAL A 34 13.89 7.92 -1.90
CA VAL A 34 14.12 7.45 -3.27
C VAL A 34 14.15 5.92 -3.33
N ALA A 35 14.84 5.27 -2.38
CA ALA A 35 14.87 3.81 -2.29
C ALA A 35 13.47 3.23 -2.09
N GLY A 36 12.62 3.86 -1.25
CA GLY A 36 11.23 3.48 -1.04
C GLY A 36 10.39 3.54 -2.33
N PHE A 37 10.55 4.61 -3.11
CA PHE A 37 9.88 4.75 -4.40
C PHE A 37 10.32 3.68 -5.41
N VAL A 38 11.62 3.49 -5.57
CA VAL A 38 12.18 2.50 -6.51
C VAL A 38 11.73 1.10 -6.13
N PHE A 39 11.85 0.74 -4.85
CA PHE A 39 11.43 -0.57 -4.35
C PHE A 39 9.94 -0.82 -4.57
N SER A 40 9.09 0.17 -4.28
CA SER A 40 7.64 0.03 -4.40
C SER A 40 7.20 -0.18 -5.85
N LYS A 41 7.79 0.55 -6.81
CA LYS A 41 7.57 0.33 -8.25
C LYS A 41 8.07 -1.04 -8.70
N LEU A 42 9.28 -1.42 -8.27
CA LEU A 42 9.87 -2.71 -8.64
C LEU A 42 9.04 -3.87 -8.08
N TYR A 43 8.52 -3.74 -6.86
CA TYR A 43 7.67 -4.75 -6.23
C TYR A 43 6.42 -5.03 -7.08
N ILE A 44 5.67 -3.99 -7.49
CA ILE A 44 4.51 -4.15 -8.36
C ILE A 44 4.93 -4.76 -9.69
N TYR A 45 5.96 -4.24 -10.35
CA TYR A 45 6.42 -4.73 -11.64
C TYR A 45 6.78 -6.22 -11.64
N LEU A 46 7.48 -6.69 -10.59
CA LEU A 46 7.86 -8.11 -10.47
C LEU A 46 6.66 -9.02 -10.18
N HIS A 47 5.67 -8.53 -9.44
CA HIS A 47 4.48 -9.32 -9.12
C HIS A 47 3.51 -9.37 -10.29
N THR A 48 3.35 -8.30 -11.06
CA THR A 48 2.50 -8.30 -12.25
C THR A 48 2.96 -9.27 -13.33
N ARG A 49 4.27 -9.54 -13.42
CA ARG A 49 4.79 -10.55 -14.38
C ARG A 49 4.47 -12.00 -14.02
N LYS A 50 4.19 -12.29 -12.76
CA LYS A 50 3.97 -13.67 -12.25
C LYS A 50 2.50 -13.98 -11.97
N ALA A 51 1.63 -12.99 -12.05
CA ALA A 51 0.25 -13.15 -11.64
C ALA A 51 -0.60 -13.77 -12.76
N SER A 52 -1.58 -14.57 -12.34
CA SER A 52 -2.63 -15.08 -13.23
C SER A 52 -3.75 -14.06 -13.35
N ASP A 53 -4.29 -13.93 -14.55
CA ASP A 53 -5.49 -13.14 -14.81
C ASP A 53 -6.69 -13.80 -14.13
N GLU A 54 -7.41 -13.09 -13.29
CA GLU A 54 -8.65 -13.54 -12.68
C GLU A 54 -9.78 -12.59 -13.08
N HIS A 55 -10.91 -13.15 -13.51
CA HIS A 55 -12.14 -12.39 -13.69
C HIS A 55 -12.97 -12.48 -12.41
N ALA A 56 -13.22 -11.35 -11.79
CA ALA A 56 -14.06 -11.28 -10.61
C ALA A 56 -15.19 -10.26 -10.83
N SER A 57 -16.42 -10.65 -10.50
CA SER A 57 -17.52 -9.70 -10.43
C SER A 57 -17.46 -8.93 -9.11
N ILE A 58 -17.36 -7.63 -9.21
CA ILE A 58 -17.31 -6.74 -8.06
C ILE A 58 -18.70 -6.19 -7.81
N LYS A 59 -19.15 -6.27 -6.56
CA LYS A 59 -20.45 -5.80 -6.13
C LYS A 59 -20.45 -4.38 -5.60
N LEU A 60 -19.40 -4.01 -4.88
CA LEU A 60 -19.25 -2.71 -4.23
C LEU A 60 -17.82 -2.25 -4.33
N ILE A 61 -17.62 -0.97 -4.65
CA ILE A 61 -16.29 -0.34 -4.66
C ILE A 61 -16.38 0.92 -3.82
N GLU A 62 -15.51 1.02 -2.81
CA GLU A 62 -15.37 2.20 -1.96
C GLU A 62 -13.93 2.71 -2.03
N THR A 63 -13.74 4.01 -2.00
CA THR A 63 -12.40 4.61 -1.88
C THR A 63 -11.80 4.25 -0.51
N ALA A 64 -10.60 3.74 -0.49
CA ALA A 64 -9.93 3.32 0.75
C ALA A 64 -8.87 4.33 1.22
N GLU A 65 -8.56 5.32 0.40
CA GLU A 65 -7.46 6.26 0.60
C GLU A 65 -7.59 7.04 1.91
N ASP A 66 -8.77 7.54 2.24
CA ASP A 66 -9.00 8.34 3.44
C ASP A 66 -8.66 7.57 4.73
N LYS A 67 -9.02 6.29 4.79
CA LYS A 67 -8.74 5.43 5.94
C LYS A 67 -7.25 5.22 6.12
N TYR A 68 -6.53 4.99 5.01
CA TYR A 68 -5.09 4.76 5.02
C TYR A 68 -4.29 6.04 5.28
N MET A 69 -4.71 7.17 4.72
CA MET A 69 -4.10 8.47 4.99
C MET A 69 -4.15 8.82 6.47
N THR A 70 -5.31 8.64 7.10
CA THR A 70 -5.48 8.89 8.54
C THR A 70 -4.48 8.08 9.37
N PHE A 71 -4.29 6.81 9.05
CA PHE A 71 -3.31 5.96 9.73
C PHE A 71 -1.88 6.53 9.62
N TYR A 72 -1.46 6.94 8.40
CA TYR A 72 -0.12 7.49 8.21
C TYR A 72 0.07 8.85 8.88
N ILE A 73 -0.95 9.70 8.89
CA ILE A 73 -0.91 10.97 9.65
C ILE A 73 -0.66 10.71 11.12
N VAL A 74 -1.35 9.73 11.72
CA VAL A 74 -1.12 9.33 13.12
C VAL A 74 0.32 8.84 13.32
N CYS A 75 0.84 8.01 12.43
CA CYS A 75 2.24 7.55 12.47
C CYS A 75 3.23 8.73 12.41
N PHE A 76 2.95 9.73 11.59
CA PHE A 76 3.79 10.94 11.47
C PHE A 76 3.77 11.76 12.77
N VAL A 77 2.59 11.99 13.34
CA VAL A 77 2.45 12.71 14.61
C VAL A 77 3.20 11.97 15.73
N ILE A 78 3.11 10.66 15.79
CA ILE A 78 3.86 9.85 16.77
C ILE A 78 5.36 10.05 16.56
N SER A 79 5.87 9.98 15.34
CA SER A 79 7.31 10.15 15.02
C SER A 79 7.82 11.54 15.40
N LEU A 80 7.00 12.58 15.23
CA LEU A 80 7.34 13.95 15.62
C LEU A 80 7.41 14.13 17.15
N ASN A 81 6.70 13.34 17.94
CA ASN A 81 6.66 13.47 19.38
C ASN A 81 7.73 12.64 20.12
N ILE A 82 8.29 11.61 19.47
CA ILE A 82 9.35 10.79 20.06
C ILE A 82 10.71 11.47 19.88
N SER A 83 11.46 11.64 20.98
CA SER A 83 12.80 12.25 20.94
C SER A 83 13.91 11.22 21.09
N ASP A 84 13.63 10.09 21.71
CA ASP A 84 14.61 9.04 21.98
C ASP A 84 14.60 7.96 20.92
N ILE A 85 15.79 7.56 20.44
CA ILE A 85 15.97 6.59 19.36
C ILE A 85 15.48 5.18 19.75
N ILE A 86 15.68 4.80 21.02
CA ILE A 86 15.27 3.47 21.50
C ILE A 86 13.75 3.40 21.53
N THR A 87 13.10 4.41 22.08
CA THR A 87 11.65 4.54 22.11
C THR A 87 11.07 4.55 20.70
N PHE A 88 11.73 5.25 19.76
CA PHE A 88 11.31 5.25 18.35
C PHE A 88 11.30 3.83 17.77
N PHE A 89 12.36 3.06 17.92
CA PHE A 89 12.43 1.71 17.35
C PHE A 89 11.44 0.75 18.00
N ILE A 90 11.17 0.88 19.31
CA ILE A 90 10.14 0.08 19.98
C ILE A 90 8.76 0.38 19.39
N VAL A 91 8.39 1.66 19.28
CA VAL A 91 7.10 2.07 18.73
C VAL A 91 7.00 1.69 17.24
N TYR A 92 8.05 1.90 16.45
CA TYR A 92 8.11 1.50 15.06
C TYR A 92 7.87 -0.01 14.88
N PHE A 93 8.48 -0.83 15.74
CA PHE A 93 8.29 -2.29 15.72
C PHE A 93 6.86 -2.68 16.09
N ILE A 94 6.25 -2.04 17.08
CA ILE A 94 4.85 -2.27 17.48
C ILE A 94 3.92 -1.92 16.30
N VAL A 95 4.11 -0.75 15.69
CA VAL A 95 3.34 -0.32 14.51
C VAL A 95 3.50 -1.32 13.36
N PHE A 96 4.72 -1.78 13.10
CA PHE A 96 5.01 -2.80 12.09
C PHE A 96 4.22 -4.10 12.34
N LEU A 97 4.18 -4.59 13.58
CA LEU A 97 3.41 -5.78 13.94
C LEU A 97 1.89 -5.58 13.72
N PHE A 98 1.37 -4.40 14.06
CA PHE A 98 -0.03 -4.08 13.84
C PHE A 98 -0.36 -4.01 12.34
N VAL A 99 0.49 -3.38 11.54
CA VAL A 99 0.30 -3.28 10.08
C VAL A 99 0.33 -4.67 9.42
N ILE A 100 1.19 -5.58 9.86
CA ILE A 100 1.22 -6.96 9.35
C ILE A 100 -0.08 -7.69 9.66
N LYS A 101 -0.61 -7.54 10.86
CA LYS A 101 -1.87 -8.19 11.26
C LYS A 101 -3.11 -7.54 10.68
N ALA A 102 -3.08 -6.23 10.47
CA ALA A 102 -4.19 -5.50 9.92
C ALA A 102 -4.24 -5.64 8.38
N LYS A 103 -5.42 -5.50 7.80
CA LYS A 103 -5.59 -5.41 6.35
C LYS A 103 -4.93 -4.17 5.71
N PHE A 104 -4.42 -3.25 6.53
CA PHE A 104 -3.65 -2.06 6.11
C PHE A 104 -2.28 -2.36 5.50
N SER A 105 -1.80 -3.58 5.60
CA SER A 105 -0.48 -4.01 5.13
C SER A 105 -0.26 -3.87 3.62
N TYR A 106 -1.30 -3.58 2.85
CA TYR A 106 -1.22 -3.48 1.39
C TYR A 106 -1.11 -2.04 0.89
N PHE A 107 -1.46 -1.07 1.72
CA PHE A 107 -1.30 0.32 1.38
C PHE A 107 0.17 0.72 1.47
N ASN A 108 0.63 1.42 0.44
CA ASN A 108 1.99 1.94 0.39
C ASN A 108 1.93 3.41 -0.05
N PRO A 109 2.33 4.35 0.81
CA PRO A 109 2.24 5.78 0.52
C PRO A 109 3.04 6.19 -0.72
N TYR A 110 4.11 5.47 -1.06
CA TYR A 110 4.88 5.73 -2.27
C TYR A 110 4.12 5.39 -3.55
N LEU A 111 3.19 4.43 -3.50
CA LEU A 111 2.36 4.05 -4.64
C LEU A 111 1.18 4.99 -4.85
N MET A 112 0.72 5.68 -3.80
CA MET A 112 -0.41 6.59 -3.86
C MET A 112 -0.23 7.73 -4.88
N LEU A 113 1.01 8.08 -5.23
CA LEU A 113 1.29 9.08 -6.28
C LEU A 113 0.91 8.62 -7.70
N TRP A 114 0.73 7.31 -7.93
CA TRP A 114 0.47 6.76 -9.26
C TRP A 114 -0.73 5.83 -9.32
N TYR A 115 -1.26 5.42 -8.16
CA TYR A 115 -2.34 4.44 -8.05
C TYR A 115 -3.36 4.91 -7.03
N ASN A 116 -4.61 4.65 -7.32
CA ASN A 116 -5.73 4.81 -6.41
C ASN A 116 -6.00 3.48 -5.70
N PHE A 117 -6.40 3.56 -4.44
CA PHE A 117 -6.68 2.39 -3.61
C PHE A 117 -8.17 2.31 -3.30
N TYR A 118 -8.75 1.14 -3.55
CA TYR A 118 -10.17 0.87 -3.33
C TYR A 118 -10.34 -0.35 -2.44
N GLU A 119 -11.38 -0.34 -1.61
CA GLU A 119 -11.93 -1.54 -1.01
C GLU A 119 -13.06 -2.02 -1.91
N ALA A 120 -12.98 -3.25 -2.38
CA ALA A 120 -13.98 -3.86 -3.23
C ALA A 120 -14.51 -5.14 -2.59
N GLU A 121 -15.80 -5.42 -2.80
CA GLU A 121 -16.43 -6.65 -2.37
C GLU A 121 -16.65 -7.55 -3.58
N ILE A 122 -16.03 -8.75 -3.56
CA ILE A 122 -16.19 -9.75 -4.62
C ILE A 122 -17.41 -10.61 -4.29
N GLU A 123 -18.29 -10.73 -5.27
CA GLU A 123 -19.41 -11.66 -5.23
C GLU A 123 -18.93 -13.05 -5.66
N ASN A 124 -18.99 -14.01 -4.74
CA ASN A 124 -18.70 -15.40 -5.06
C ASN A 124 -19.98 -16.24 -5.03
N LYS A 125 -20.43 -16.71 -6.20
CA LYS A 125 -21.65 -17.52 -6.34
C LYS A 125 -21.69 -18.79 -5.50
N LYS A 126 -20.54 -19.25 -4.99
CA LYS A 126 -20.40 -20.51 -4.24
C LYS A 126 -19.98 -20.36 -2.78
N SER A 127 -19.58 -19.16 -2.35
CA SER A 127 -19.06 -18.90 -1.01
C SER A 127 -19.44 -17.49 -0.55
N ALA A 128 -19.18 -17.17 0.72
CA ALA A 128 -19.44 -15.84 1.27
C ALA A 128 -18.63 -14.75 0.53
N ASN A 129 -19.25 -13.58 0.36
CA ASN A 129 -18.59 -12.40 -0.17
C ASN A 129 -17.40 -12.04 0.72
N TYR A 130 -16.31 -11.61 0.10
CA TYR A 130 -15.13 -11.18 0.84
C TYR A 130 -14.59 -9.85 0.31
N LYS A 131 -14.04 -9.05 1.22
CA LYS A 131 -13.45 -7.76 0.89
C LYS A 131 -12.02 -7.92 0.42
N ILE A 132 -11.70 -7.21 -0.66
CA ILE A 132 -10.37 -7.14 -1.26
C ILE A 132 -9.89 -5.69 -1.31
N CYS A 133 -8.58 -5.51 -1.41
CA CYS A 133 -7.96 -4.25 -1.77
C CYS A 133 -7.66 -4.25 -3.28
N LEU A 134 -8.18 -3.26 -3.97
CA LEU A 134 -7.97 -3.07 -5.39
C LEU A 134 -7.08 -1.86 -5.63
N ILE A 135 -6.04 -2.05 -6.41
CA ILE A 135 -5.09 -1.01 -6.80
C ILE A 135 -5.35 -0.70 -8.28
N SER A 136 -5.63 0.55 -8.59
CA SER A 136 -5.94 1.00 -9.95
C SER A 136 -5.19 2.27 -10.31
N LYS A 137 -4.82 2.45 -11.57
CA LYS A 137 -4.25 3.72 -12.09
C LYS A 137 -5.32 4.75 -12.38
N ASN A 138 -6.51 4.30 -12.79
CA ASN A 138 -7.62 5.17 -13.14
C ASN A 138 -8.64 5.26 -12.01
N THR A 139 -9.46 6.29 -12.06
CA THR A 139 -10.63 6.38 -11.20
C THR A 139 -11.69 5.40 -11.69
N ILE A 140 -11.99 4.39 -10.89
CA ILE A 140 -12.98 3.37 -11.24
C ILE A 140 -14.37 3.96 -11.02
N LYS A 141 -15.17 3.96 -12.08
CA LYS A 141 -16.58 4.43 -12.07
C LYS A 141 -17.60 3.32 -12.32
N ASN A 142 -17.14 2.15 -12.76
CA ASN A 142 -18.01 1.03 -13.14
C ASN A 142 -17.80 -0.18 -12.25
N ASP A 143 -18.90 -0.87 -11.93
CA ASP A 143 -18.91 -2.08 -11.10
C ASP A 143 -18.37 -3.35 -11.79
N LYS A 144 -18.03 -3.27 -13.08
CA LYS A 144 -17.52 -4.41 -13.84
C LYS A 144 -16.07 -4.18 -14.22
N LEU A 145 -15.18 -4.84 -13.52
CA LEU A 145 -13.77 -4.88 -13.86
C LEU A 145 -13.45 -6.21 -14.52
N ALA A 146 -12.97 -6.14 -15.76
CA ALA A 146 -12.79 -7.32 -16.59
C ALA A 146 -11.48 -8.07 -16.32
N ASN A 147 -10.41 -7.35 -15.95
CA ASN A 147 -9.06 -7.95 -15.88
C ASN A 147 -8.38 -7.58 -14.56
N LEU A 148 -8.37 -8.51 -13.62
CA LEU A 148 -7.74 -8.35 -12.33
C LEU A 148 -6.50 -9.25 -12.24
N ILE A 149 -5.37 -8.66 -11.89
CA ILE A 149 -4.14 -9.37 -11.59
C ILE A 149 -4.05 -9.56 -10.09
N ARG A 150 -4.04 -10.80 -9.63
CA ARG A 150 -3.91 -11.13 -8.23
C ARG A 150 -2.47 -10.95 -7.75
N LEU A 151 -2.24 -9.97 -6.87
CA LEU A 151 -0.94 -9.75 -6.25
C LEU A 151 -0.75 -10.60 -5.00
N ASN A 152 -1.85 -10.82 -4.24
CA ASN A 152 -1.88 -11.65 -3.03
C ASN A 152 -3.33 -12.10 -2.77
N ASN A 153 -3.57 -12.88 -1.71
CA ASN A 153 -4.89 -13.46 -1.38
C ASN A 153 -6.03 -12.43 -1.31
N PHE A 154 -5.71 -11.17 -0.98
CA PHE A 154 -6.71 -10.11 -0.81
C PHE A 154 -6.36 -8.82 -1.56
N VAL A 155 -5.33 -8.82 -2.43
CA VAL A 155 -4.91 -7.63 -3.18
C VAL A 155 -4.90 -7.92 -4.66
N PHE A 156 -5.56 -7.06 -5.40
CA PHE A 156 -5.67 -7.14 -6.84
C PHE A 156 -5.21 -5.83 -7.48
N LEU A 157 -4.58 -5.95 -8.62
CA LEU A 157 -4.22 -4.82 -9.48
C LEU A 157 -5.07 -4.90 -10.75
N GLU A 158 -5.61 -3.78 -11.17
CA GLU A 158 -6.31 -3.67 -12.46
C GLU A 158 -5.32 -3.66 -13.62
N ASP A 159 -5.51 -4.53 -14.62
CA ASP A 159 -4.66 -4.60 -15.81
C ASP A 159 -5.27 -3.82 -16.98
N TYR A 160 -4.65 -2.69 -17.32
CA TYR A 160 -5.08 -1.83 -18.44
C TYR A 160 -4.60 -2.28 -19.82
N LYS A 161 -3.68 -3.24 -19.89
CA LYS A 161 -3.08 -3.61 -21.15
C LYS A 161 -4.02 -4.37 -22.08
N LYS A 162 -5.11 -4.93 -21.55
CA LYS A 162 -6.07 -5.71 -22.34
C LYS A 162 -7.26 -4.90 -22.87
N GLU A 163 -7.59 -3.74 -22.29
CA GLU A 163 -8.69 -2.89 -22.80
C GLU A 163 -8.37 -2.13 -24.08
N VAL A 164 -7.10 -2.03 -24.48
CA VAL A 164 -6.69 -1.27 -25.68
C VAL A 164 -6.75 -2.14 -26.97
N ASN A 165 -7.03 -3.43 -26.86
CA ASN A 165 -7.01 -4.38 -27.99
C ASN A 165 -8.40 -4.98 -28.32
N GLU A 166 -9.48 -4.48 -27.75
CA GLU A 166 -10.87 -4.74 -28.15
C GLU A 166 -11.50 -3.44 -28.74
#